data_014d2067fa3e270d971d2a99fa2ed304
#
_entry.id   014d2067fa3e270d971d2a99fa2ed304
#
_cell.length_a   1.000
_cell.length_b   1.000
_cell.length_c   1.000
_cell.angle_alpha   90.00
_cell.angle_beta   90.00
_cell.angle_gamma   90.00
#
_symmetry.space_group_name_H-M   'P 1'
#
loop_
_entity.id
_entity.type
_entity.pdbx_description
1 polymer ?
#
loop_
_entity_poly.entity_id
_entity_poly.type
_entity_poly.pdbx_seq_one_letter_code
_entity_poly.pdbx_strand_id
1 'polypeptide(L)'
;MDFEFTAEQVAIRDTIRELVQDRVAPRAAEIDQSGEYPKDIETLFADNGILGIPFPEEYGGISGSSVTICMGIEEIAKACASSSLILAVQALGSYPILVAGSEEQKKRLCPPLASGEKVAAYALSEPGSGSDAAAMQTRAKKYGNEYVLNGTKQFITHGSVAGTLVVFAETEPGKDHRGISAFVLEREASPWTVAKLEHKLGIRGSPTAQIVLEDVKVPAANRLGDEGAGFKIALAVLDRSRPGIGAQALGIAEGAFDYALNYVKERHQFGQAIATFQGIQFMLADIATQIEAARHLVYRAATKVDAKAADLTKVAAMAKLFASDMAMRVTTDCVQLLGGYGYISDYPVERMMRDAKITQIYEGTNQIQRVVIARALLR
;
A
#
# COMPACT_ATOMS: atom_id res chain seq x y z
N MET A 1 13.53 -10.20 -23.08
CA MET A 1 12.98 -9.63 -21.84
C MET A 1 13.95 -10.08 -20.77
N ASP A 2 14.56 -9.14 -20.06
CA ASP A 2 15.40 -9.44 -18.91
C ASP A 2 14.49 -9.45 -17.68
N PHE A 3 14.51 -10.50 -16.90
CA PHE A 3 13.71 -10.66 -15.67
C PHE A 3 14.59 -10.55 -14.42
N GLU A 4 15.90 -10.31 -14.62
CA GLU A 4 16.85 -10.23 -13.52
C GLU A 4 16.85 -8.81 -12.90
N PHE A 5 17.04 -8.76 -11.60
CA PHE A 5 17.25 -7.52 -10.89
C PHE A 5 18.69 -7.04 -11.04
N THR A 6 18.90 -5.73 -11.01
CA THR A 6 20.26 -5.18 -10.97
C THR A 6 20.98 -5.56 -9.68
N ALA A 7 22.32 -5.54 -9.69
CA ALA A 7 23.12 -5.84 -8.49
C ALA A 7 22.77 -4.91 -7.31
N GLU A 8 22.46 -3.64 -7.60
CA GLU A 8 22.01 -2.68 -6.59
C GLU A 8 20.64 -3.04 -5.99
N GLN A 9 19.67 -3.41 -6.84
CA GLN A 9 18.37 -3.87 -6.39
C GLN A 9 18.48 -5.13 -5.53
N VAL A 10 19.32 -6.08 -5.94
CA VAL A 10 19.59 -7.30 -5.14
C VAL A 10 20.17 -6.93 -3.77
N ALA A 11 21.15 -6.03 -3.71
CA ALA A 11 21.77 -5.60 -2.46
C ALA A 11 20.73 -4.93 -1.52
N ILE A 12 19.90 -4.03 -2.04
CA ILE A 12 18.82 -3.37 -1.27
C ILE A 12 17.81 -4.42 -0.76
N ARG A 13 17.38 -5.33 -1.62
CA ARG A 13 16.47 -6.42 -1.24
C ARG A 13 17.03 -7.26 -0.10
N ASP A 14 18.26 -7.70 -0.23
CA ASP A 14 18.89 -8.61 0.73
C ASP A 14 19.10 -7.90 2.07
N THR A 15 19.47 -6.61 2.07
CA THR A 15 19.52 -5.78 3.27
C THR A 15 18.17 -5.66 3.96
N ILE A 16 17.10 -5.37 3.19
CA ILE A 16 15.74 -5.30 3.75
C ILE A 16 15.32 -6.66 4.29
N ARG A 17 15.60 -7.75 3.58
CA ARG A 17 15.28 -9.12 4.02
C ARG A 17 15.92 -9.45 5.35
N GLU A 18 17.22 -9.20 5.51
CA GLU A 18 17.94 -9.45 6.76
C GLU A 18 17.34 -8.64 7.91
N LEU A 19 17.12 -7.35 7.71
CA LEU A 19 16.51 -6.46 8.69
C LEU A 19 15.11 -6.94 9.11
N VAL A 20 14.30 -7.35 8.13
CA VAL A 20 12.93 -7.83 8.35
C VAL A 20 12.91 -9.14 9.13
N GLN A 21 13.76 -10.09 8.78
CA GLN A 21 13.83 -11.38 9.47
C GLN A 21 14.31 -11.21 10.93
N ASP A 22 15.27 -10.32 11.16
CA ASP A 22 15.84 -10.09 12.49
C ASP A 22 14.92 -9.25 13.39
N ARG A 23 14.27 -8.22 12.87
CA ARG A 23 13.61 -7.19 13.67
C ARG A 23 12.08 -7.10 13.52
N VAL A 24 11.53 -7.49 12.37
CA VAL A 24 10.09 -7.36 12.08
C VAL A 24 9.36 -8.69 12.30
N ALA A 25 9.92 -9.79 11.78
CA ALA A 25 9.29 -11.11 11.85
C ALA A 25 8.97 -11.55 13.30
N PRO A 26 9.87 -11.38 14.29
CA PRO A 26 9.58 -11.74 15.68
C PRO A 26 8.43 -10.94 16.32
N ARG A 27 8.14 -9.75 15.80
CA ARG A 27 7.13 -8.82 16.32
C ARG A 27 5.76 -8.98 15.66
N ALA A 28 5.68 -9.72 14.54
CA ALA A 28 4.49 -9.74 13.69
C ALA A 28 3.22 -10.25 14.40
N ALA A 29 3.33 -11.24 15.28
CA ALA A 29 2.20 -11.75 16.08
C ALA A 29 1.72 -10.73 17.12
N GLU A 30 2.64 -10.10 17.83
CA GLU A 30 2.33 -9.05 18.82
C GLU A 30 1.66 -7.83 18.17
N ILE A 31 2.16 -7.38 17.02
CA ILE A 31 1.59 -6.26 16.25
C ILE A 31 0.14 -6.55 15.83
N ASP A 32 -0.15 -7.79 15.42
CA ASP A 32 -1.53 -8.17 15.08
C ASP A 32 -2.43 -8.26 16.32
N GLN A 33 -1.93 -8.84 17.42
CA GLN A 33 -2.70 -9.03 18.66
C GLN A 33 -3.03 -7.69 19.32
N SER A 34 -2.05 -6.80 19.46
CA SER A 34 -2.24 -5.48 20.08
C SER A 34 -3.06 -4.55 19.17
N GLY A 35 -2.88 -4.64 17.85
CA GLY A 35 -3.43 -3.70 16.90
C GLY A 35 -2.82 -2.31 17.01
N GLU A 36 -1.73 -2.16 17.75
CA GLU A 36 -1.01 -0.90 17.90
C GLU A 36 -0.05 -0.65 16.73
N TYR A 37 0.12 0.62 16.40
CA TYR A 37 1.06 1.01 15.35
C TYR A 37 2.51 0.80 15.82
N PRO A 38 3.31 0.02 15.08
CA PRO A 38 4.68 -0.30 15.48
C PRO A 38 5.64 0.87 15.19
N LYS A 39 5.61 1.89 16.04
CA LYS A 39 6.44 3.10 15.90
C LYS A 39 7.95 2.81 15.91
N ASP A 40 8.36 1.79 16.65
CA ASP A 40 9.73 1.29 16.66
C ASP A 40 10.17 0.74 15.30
N ILE A 41 9.26 0.05 14.57
CA ILE A 41 9.54 -0.42 13.21
C ILE A 41 9.57 0.76 12.22
N GLU A 42 8.71 1.76 12.38
CA GLU A 42 8.79 2.98 11.56
C GLU A 42 10.14 3.67 11.76
N THR A 43 10.59 3.83 13.01
CA THR A 43 11.90 4.40 13.32
C THR A 43 13.04 3.57 12.73
N LEU A 44 12.96 2.24 12.86
CA LEU A 44 13.91 1.31 12.24
C LEU A 44 14.00 1.52 10.72
N PHE A 45 12.86 1.67 10.05
CA PHE A 45 12.84 1.89 8.60
C PHE A 45 13.38 3.26 8.20
N ALA A 46 13.12 4.30 9.00
CA ALA A 46 13.68 5.63 8.82
C ALA A 46 15.21 5.61 8.96
N ASP A 47 15.73 5.04 10.05
CA ASP A 47 17.17 4.95 10.36
C ASP A 47 17.96 4.17 9.31
N ASN A 48 17.32 3.22 8.62
CA ASN A 48 17.92 2.44 7.53
C ASN A 48 17.58 2.97 6.12
N GLY A 49 16.99 4.17 6.01
CA GLY A 49 16.71 4.82 4.72
C GLY A 49 15.59 4.17 3.89
N ILE A 50 14.85 3.19 4.45
CA ILE A 50 13.78 2.48 3.73
C ILE A 50 12.65 3.44 3.34
N LEU A 51 12.34 4.43 4.20
CA LEU A 51 11.32 5.43 3.90
C LEU A 51 11.74 6.41 2.81
N GLY A 52 13.04 6.49 2.50
CA GLY A 52 13.61 7.26 1.40
C GLY A 52 13.49 6.60 0.02
N ILE A 53 13.19 5.29 -0.06
CA ILE A 53 13.11 4.55 -1.33
C ILE A 53 12.16 5.20 -2.35
N PRO A 54 10.95 5.72 -1.99
CA PRO A 54 10.05 6.36 -2.93
C PRO A 54 10.53 7.67 -3.53
N PHE A 55 11.58 8.28 -2.97
CA PHE A 55 12.00 9.64 -3.32
C PHE A 55 13.27 9.64 -4.16
N PRO A 56 13.39 10.57 -5.14
CA PRO A 56 14.65 10.87 -5.82
C PRO A 56 15.74 11.36 -4.86
N GLU A 57 17.00 11.16 -5.22
CA GLU A 57 18.16 11.59 -4.43
C GLU A 57 18.19 13.11 -4.18
N GLU A 58 17.74 13.91 -5.13
CA GLU A 58 17.67 15.39 -5.03
C GLU A 58 16.75 15.86 -3.88
N TYR A 59 15.85 15.00 -3.39
CA TYR A 59 14.97 15.27 -2.26
C TYR A 59 15.32 14.42 -1.01
N GLY A 60 16.52 13.86 -0.96
CA GLY A 60 16.99 13.05 0.16
C GLY A 60 16.57 11.58 0.12
N GLY A 61 16.06 11.11 -1.01
CA GLY A 61 15.72 9.70 -1.22
C GLY A 61 16.90 8.84 -1.67
N ILE A 62 16.61 7.57 -1.94
CA ILE A 62 17.60 6.58 -2.38
C ILE A 62 17.49 6.32 -3.89
N SER A 63 16.29 6.03 -4.42
CA SER A 63 16.19 5.62 -5.83
C SER A 63 14.95 6.12 -6.56
N GLY A 64 13.80 6.23 -5.89
CA GLY A 64 12.52 6.55 -6.54
C GLY A 64 11.99 5.48 -7.49
N SER A 65 12.68 4.35 -7.68
CA SER A 65 12.27 3.25 -8.57
C SER A 65 11.07 2.48 -8.01
N SER A 66 10.05 2.28 -8.85
CA SER A 66 8.87 1.47 -8.49
C SER A 66 9.22 0.00 -8.32
N VAL A 67 10.24 -0.50 -9.01
CA VAL A 67 10.75 -1.88 -8.84
C VAL A 67 11.30 -2.03 -7.42
N THR A 68 12.18 -1.12 -6.98
CA THR A 68 12.78 -1.15 -5.63
C THR A 68 11.73 -0.99 -4.54
N ILE A 69 10.73 -0.14 -4.74
CA ILE A 69 9.60 0.03 -3.81
C ILE A 69 8.82 -1.28 -3.67
N CYS A 70 8.49 -1.93 -4.79
CA CYS A 70 7.78 -3.22 -4.79
C CYS A 70 8.58 -4.30 -4.06
N MET A 71 9.91 -4.36 -4.28
CA MET A 71 10.80 -5.30 -3.58
C MET A 71 10.77 -5.08 -2.06
N GLY A 72 10.89 -3.83 -1.62
CA GLY A 72 10.81 -3.50 -0.20
C GLY A 72 9.48 -3.90 0.42
N ILE A 73 8.37 -3.56 -0.23
CA ILE A 73 7.01 -3.92 0.24
C ILE A 73 6.84 -5.45 0.30
N GLU A 74 7.28 -6.18 -0.71
CA GLU A 74 7.21 -7.64 -0.78
C GLU A 74 7.97 -8.30 0.37
N GLU A 75 9.25 -7.94 0.57
CA GLU A 75 10.08 -8.52 1.63
C GLU A 75 9.52 -8.24 3.03
N ILE A 76 9.02 -7.03 3.28
CA ILE A 76 8.40 -6.69 4.56
C ILE A 76 7.07 -7.46 4.75
N ALA A 77 6.26 -7.56 3.69
CA ALA A 77 4.95 -8.22 3.75
C ALA A 77 5.03 -9.72 3.98
N LYS A 78 6.13 -10.39 3.59
CA LYS A 78 6.40 -11.80 3.91
C LYS A 78 6.37 -12.07 5.41
N ALA A 79 6.84 -11.14 6.21
CA ALA A 79 6.87 -11.25 7.67
C ALA A 79 5.65 -10.61 8.33
N CYS A 80 5.31 -9.37 7.93
CA CYS A 80 4.27 -8.57 8.56
C CYS A 80 3.60 -7.62 7.56
N ALA A 81 2.38 -7.94 7.17
CA ALA A 81 1.60 -7.09 6.26
C ALA A 81 1.30 -5.70 6.85
N SER A 82 1.08 -5.58 8.17
CA SER A 82 0.88 -4.28 8.83
C SER A 82 2.11 -3.38 8.68
N SER A 83 3.31 -3.93 8.91
CA SER A 83 4.56 -3.18 8.79
C SER A 83 4.91 -2.80 7.34
N SER A 84 4.49 -3.59 6.34
CA SER A 84 4.71 -3.25 4.93
C SER A 84 3.98 -1.98 4.50
N LEU A 85 2.89 -1.63 5.20
CA LEU A 85 2.15 -0.40 4.95
C LEU A 85 2.90 0.85 5.40
N ILE A 86 3.91 0.73 6.27
CA ILE A 86 4.77 1.88 6.62
C ILE A 86 5.45 2.42 5.36
N LEU A 87 6.06 1.55 4.55
CA LEU A 87 6.66 1.94 3.27
C LEU A 87 5.60 2.23 2.19
N ALA A 88 4.58 1.37 2.05
CA ALA A 88 3.59 1.50 1.00
C ALA A 88 2.76 2.79 1.10
N VAL A 89 2.37 3.19 2.32
CA VAL A 89 1.60 4.42 2.54
C VAL A 89 2.49 5.65 2.50
N GLN A 90 3.78 5.55 2.92
CA GLN A 90 4.76 6.61 2.70
C GLN A 90 4.86 6.93 1.21
N ALA A 91 4.98 5.93 0.36
CA ALA A 91 4.98 6.09 -1.08
C ALA A 91 3.65 6.69 -1.60
N LEU A 92 2.51 6.09 -1.22
CA LEU A 92 1.18 6.52 -1.66
C LEU A 92 0.87 7.98 -1.29
N GLY A 93 1.13 8.36 -0.03
CA GLY A 93 0.86 9.71 0.47
C GLY A 93 1.79 10.78 -0.12
N SER A 94 2.99 10.38 -0.55
CA SER A 94 3.99 11.28 -1.16
C SER A 94 3.84 11.43 -2.67
N TYR A 95 3.28 10.43 -3.36
CA TYR A 95 3.13 10.48 -4.82
C TYR A 95 2.38 11.69 -5.35
N PRO A 96 1.29 12.22 -4.73
CA PRO A 96 0.66 13.44 -5.21
C PRO A 96 1.62 14.63 -5.27
N ILE A 97 2.53 14.74 -4.27
CA ILE A 97 3.55 15.80 -4.21
C ILE A 97 4.57 15.61 -5.34
N LEU A 98 5.06 14.39 -5.52
CA LEU A 98 6.03 14.06 -6.58
C LEU A 98 5.45 14.22 -7.99
N VAL A 99 4.16 13.93 -8.18
CA VAL A 99 3.49 13.98 -9.50
C VAL A 99 3.05 15.39 -9.88
N ALA A 100 2.56 16.19 -8.93
CA ALA A 100 1.89 17.46 -9.22
C ALA A 100 2.37 18.64 -8.38
N GLY A 101 3.28 18.44 -7.45
CA GLY A 101 3.91 19.53 -6.68
C GLY A 101 4.83 20.38 -7.53
N SER A 102 4.87 21.68 -7.26
CA SER A 102 5.92 22.58 -7.79
C SER A 102 7.29 22.17 -7.23
N GLU A 103 8.36 22.62 -7.85
CA GLU A 103 9.72 22.37 -7.34
C GLU A 103 9.93 22.94 -5.93
N GLU A 104 9.31 24.07 -5.63
CA GLU A 104 9.33 24.66 -4.28
C GLU A 104 8.61 23.76 -3.27
N GLN A 105 7.42 23.23 -3.62
CA GLN A 105 6.68 22.29 -2.78
C GLN A 105 7.48 20.99 -2.56
N LYS A 106 8.07 20.42 -3.62
CA LYS A 106 8.88 19.20 -3.50
C LYS A 106 10.10 19.41 -2.60
N LYS A 107 10.86 20.49 -2.80
CA LYS A 107 12.03 20.82 -1.97
C LYS A 107 11.69 21.06 -0.51
N ARG A 108 10.49 21.52 -0.21
CA ARG A 108 10.03 21.75 1.18
C ARG A 108 9.45 20.50 1.81
N LEU A 109 8.64 19.74 1.07
CA LEU A 109 7.82 18.66 1.62
C LEU A 109 8.49 17.28 1.55
N CYS A 110 9.31 17.01 0.51
CA CYS A 110 9.87 15.69 0.32
C CYS A 110 11.01 15.33 1.31
N PRO A 111 11.96 16.22 1.67
CA PRO A 111 13.04 15.83 2.57
C PRO A 111 12.60 15.28 3.92
N PRO A 112 11.67 15.91 4.69
CA PRO A 112 11.21 15.35 5.96
C PRO A 112 10.41 14.04 5.79
N LEU A 113 9.82 13.79 4.61
CA LEU A 113 9.17 12.53 4.28
C LEU A 113 10.20 11.45 3.89
N ALA A 114 11.24 11.81 3.14
CA ALA A 114 12.28 10.88 2.72
C ALA A 114 13.13 10.40 3.91
N SER A 115 13.41 11.28 4.87
CA SER A 115 14.13 10.93 6.11
C SER A 115 13.28 10.13 7.11
N GLY A 116 11.95 10.10 6.94
CA GLY A 116 11.04 9.51 7.93
C GLY A 116 10.77 10.39 9.16
N GLU A 117 11.24 11.65 9.18
CA GLU A 117 10.86 12.63 10.20
C GLU A 117 9.34 12.81 10.23
N LYS A 118 8.71 12.81 9.06
CA LYS A 118 7.25 12.82 8.90
C LYS A 118 6.81 11.62 8.05
N VAL A 119 5.66 11.05 8.40
CA VAL A 119 5.00 10.06 7.54
C VAL A 119 3.82 10.70 6.82
N ALA A 120 3.58 10.23 5.61
CA ALA A 120 2.50 10.71 4.76
C ALA A 120 1.25 9.84 4.86
N ALA A 121 0.08 10.43 4.55
CA ALA A 121 -1.16 9.69 4.32
C ALA A 121 -1.93 10.29 3.15
N TYR A 122 -2.86 9.50 2.60
CA TYR A 122 -3.63 9.81 1.40
C TYR A 122 -5.12 9.73 1.70
N ALA A 123 -5.84 10.85 1.61
CA ALA A 123 -7.23 10.99 2.03
C ALA A 123 -8.15 11.29 0.84
N LEU A 124 -8.53 10.25 0.10
CA LEU A 124 -9.46 10.32 -1.03
C LEU A 124 -10.88 9.91 -0.62
N SER A 125 -11.05 8.71 -0.05
CA SER A 125 -12.34 8.07 0.24
C SER A 125 -13.15 8.82 1.30
N GLU A 126 -14.49 8.74 1.18
CA GLU A 126 -15.46 9.30 2.13
C GLU A 126 -16.51 8.25 2.50
N PRO A 127 -17.31 8.44 3.55
CA PRO A 127 -18.36 7.49 3.93
C PRO A 127 -19.31 7.13 2.79
N GLY A 128 -19.63 8.07 1.92
CA GLY A 128 -20.51 7.89 0.74
C GLY A 128 -19.78 7.70 -0.59
N SER A 129 -18.44 7.78 -0.62
CA SER A 129 -17.64 7.84 -1.85
C SER A 129 -16.36 6.99 -1.73
N GLY A 130 -16.48 5.72 -2.07
CA GLY A 130 -15.36 4.78 -2.16
C GLY A 130 -15.00 4.47 -3.61
N SER A 131 -15.67 3.47 -4.22
CA SER A 131 -15.46 3.13 -5.64
C SER A 131 -15.90 4.23 -6.59
N ASP A 132 -16.91 5.01 -6.23
CA ASP A 132 -17.31 6.24 -6.92
C ASP A 132 -16.60 7.44 -6.28
N ALA A 133 -15.29 7.52 -6.48
CA ALA A 133 -14.46 8.55 -5.86
C ALA A 133 -14.76 9.98 -6.35
N ALA A 134 -15.41 10.12 -7.51
CA ALA A 134 -15.81 11.43 -8.03
C ALA A 134 -17.02 12.02 -7.30
N ALA A 135 -17.79 11.22 -6.56
CA ALA A 135 -18.95 11.66 -5.80
C ALA A 135 -18.60 12.17 -4.40
N MET A 136 -17.36 12.59 -4.16
CA MET A 136 -16.93 13.12 -2.87
C MET A 136 -17.67 14.42 -2.51
N GLN A 137 -17.83 14.64 -1.21
CA GLN A 137 -18.58 15.78 -0.66
C GLN A 137 -17.73 16.77 0.16
N THR A 138 -16.48 16.39 0.47
CA THR A 138 -15.54 17.31 1.14
C THR A 138 -15.35 18.55 0.29
N ARG A 139 -15.51 19.74 0.89
CA ARG A 139 -15.44 21.05 0.23
C ARG A 139 -14.18 21.78 0.61
N ALA A 140 -13.63 22.52 -0.35
CA ALA A 140 -12.55 23.48 -0.14
C ALA A 140 -12.96 24.84 -0.71
N LYS A 141 -13.28 25.78 0.17
CA LYS A 141 -13.69 27.13 -0.24
C LYS A 141 -12.53 28.10 -0.11
N LYS A 142 -12.27 28.85 -1.17
CA LYS A 142 -11.17 29.82 -1.21
C LYS A 142 -11.53 31.12 -0.52
N TYR A 143 -10.62 31.61 0.34
CA TYR A 143 -10.69 32.89 1.01
C TYR A 143 -9.32 33.60 0.89
N GLY A 144 -9.20 34.54 -0.01
CA GLY A 144 -7.92 35.24 -0.25
C GLY A 144 -6.81 34.28 -0.63
N ASN A 145 -5.80 34.14 0.21
CA ASN A 145 -4.62 33.29 -0.02
C ASN A 145 -4.68 31.95 0.76
N GLU A 146 -5.86 31.54 1.19
CA GLU A 146 -6.08 30.25 1.87
C GLU A 146 -7.35 29.57 1.36
N TYR A 147 -7.44 28.25 1.60
CA TYR A 147 -8.66 27.46 1.47
C TYR A 147 -9.14 27.02 2.84
N VAL A 148 -10.44 26.94 3.03
CA VAL A 148 -11.07 26.36 4.23
C VAL A 148 -11.72 25.06 3.82
N LEU A 149 -11.26 23.95 4.42
CA LEU A 149 -11.73 22.62 4.13
C LEU A 149 -12.72 22.13 5.17
N ASN A 150 -13.84 21.57 4.69
CA ASN A 150 -14.89 20.96 5.51
C ASN A 150 -15.32 19.62 4.90
N GLY A 151 -15.40 18.57 5.72
CA GLY A 151 -15.85 17.26 5.30
C GLY A 151 -15.31 16.13 6.15
N THR A 152 -15.62 14.88 5.73
CA THR A 152 -15.21 13.68 6.43
C THR A 152 -14.54 12.73 5.45
N LYS A 153 -13.33 12.29 5.77
CA LYS A 153 -12.59 11.26 5.04
C LYS A 153 -12.64 9.93 5.79
N GLN A 154 -12.82 8.84 5.06
CA GLN A 154 -13.05 7.51 5.62
C GLN A 154 -11.98 6.53 5.16
N PHE A 155 -11.61 5.61 6.05
CA PHE A 155 -10.63 4.54 5.80
C PHE A 155 -9.23 5.07 5.44
N ILE A 156 -8.78 6.13 6.12
CA ILE A 156 -7.49 6.74 5.84
C ILE A 156 -6.39 6.02 6.60
N THR A 157 -5.64 5.20 5.87
CA THR A 157 -4.49 4.48 6.42
C THR A 157 -3.44 5.49 6.90
N HIS A 158 -2.92 5.27 8.11
CA HIS A 158 -1.98 6.16 8.81
C HIS A 158 -2.50 7.58 9.09
N GLY A 159 -3.78 7.88 8.85
CA GLY A 159 -4.35 9.20 9.07
C GLY A 159 -4.23 9.71 10.51
N SER A 160 -4.07 8.83 11.50
CA SER A 160 -3.87 9.18 12.90
C SER A 160 -2.40 9.50 13.25
N VAL A 161 -1.44 8.91 12.55
CA VAL A 161 0.00 9.03 12.84
C VAL A 161 0.74 9.94 11.86
N ALA A 162 0.12 10.24 10.71
CA ALA A 162 0.72 11.08 9.67
C ALA A 162 1.01 12.51 10.15
N GLY A 163 2.19 13.01 9.78
CA GLY A 163 2.56 14.42 9.87
C GLY A 163 2.11 15.22 8.63
N THR A 164 1.97 14.53 7.50
CA THR A 164 1.54 15.12 6.21
C THR A 164 0.37 14.32 5.64
N LEU A 165 -0.74 15.01 5.32
CA LEU A 165 -1.96 14.42 4.77
C LEU A 165 -2.28 15.06 3.42
N VAL A 166 -2.37 14.26 2.36
CA VAL A 166 -2.90 14.76 1.08
C VAL A 166 -4.41 14.51 1.02
N VAL A 167 -5.16 15.60 0.90
CA VAL A 167 -6.64 15.61 0.90
C VAL A 167 -7.14 16.03 -0.47
N PHE A 168 -8.14 15.31 -0.98
CA PHE A 168 -8.89 15.69 -2.17
C PHE A 168 -10.24 16.29 -1.75
N ALA A 169 -10.56 17.47 -2.29
CA ALA A 169 -11.77 18.20 -1.95
C ALA A 169 -12.32 18.92 -3.16
N GLU A 170 -13.64 19.13 -3.19
CA GLU A 170 -14.32 19.85 -4.25
C GLU A 170 -14.16 21.37 -4.04
N THR A 171 -13.54 22.03 -5.02
CA THR A 171 -13.38 23.49 -5.08
C THR A 171 -14.46 24.15 -5.93
N GLU A 172 -15.00 23.43 -6.93
CA GLU A 172 -16.04 23.92 -7.82
C GLU A 172 -17.22 22.94 -7.86
N PRO A 173 -18.25 23.15 -7.01
CA PRO A 173 -19.44 22.31 -6.99
C PRO A 173 -20.15 22.24 -8.35
N GLY A 174 -20.63 21.02 -8.69
CA GLY A 174 -21.36 20.79 -9.94
C GLY A 174 -20.51 20.60 -11.19
N LYS A 175 -19.18 20.56 -11.06
CA LYS A 175 -18.27 20.22 -12.16
C LYS A 175 -17.79 18.76 -12.13
N ASP A 176 -18.43 17.88 -11.35
CA ASP A 176 -18.06 16.48 -11.15
C ASP A 176 -16.56 16.35 -10.83
N HIS A 177 -15.89 15.34 -11.39
CA HIS A 177 -14.47 15.10 -11.21
C HIS A 177 -13.55 16.29 -11.60
N ARG A 178 -14.04 17.24 -12.41
CA ARG A 178 -13.28 18.45 -12.83
C ARG A 178 -13.35 19.58 -11.81
N GLY A 179 -14.19 19.45 -10.77
CA GLY A 179 -14.26 20.40 -9.67
C GLY A 179 -13.41 20.01 -8.46
N ILE A 180 -12.65 18.88 -8.52
CA ILE A 180 -11.88 18.35 -7.41
C ILE A 180 -10.43 18.85 -7.49
N SER A 181 -9.91 19.35 -6.36
CA SER A 181 -8.52 19.77 -6.17
C SER A 181 -7.82 18.95 -5.09
N ALA A 182 -6.50 18.95 -5.09
CA ALA A 182 -5.67 18.25 -4.11
C ALA A 182 -4.91 19.24 -3.24
N PHE A 183 -4.84 18.98 -1.93
CA PHE A 183 -4.22 19.85 -0.93
C PHE A 183 -3.29 19.05 -0.03
N VAL A 184 -2.14 19.64 0.33
CA VAL A 184 -1.25 19.12 1.36
C VAL A 184 -1.57 19.80 2.68
N LEU A 185 -1.96 19.02 3.67
CA LEU A 185 -2.12 19.44 5.05
C LEU A 185 -0.90 18.98 5.85
N GLU A 186 -0.25 19.90 6.52
CA GLU A 186 0.80 19.62 7.51
C GLU A 186 0.15 19.72 8.90
N ARG A 187 0.26 18.68 9.71
CA ARG A 187 -0.51 18.55 10.96
C ARG A 187 -0.40 19.76 11.88
N GLU A 188 0.77 20.37 11.93
CA GLU A 188 1.06 21.52 12.80
C GLU A 188 0.36 22.81 12.31
N ALA A 189 0.29 23.00 10.99
CA ALA A 189 -0.24 24.23 10.39
C ALA A 189 -1.73 24.10 10.00
N SER A 190 -2.16 22.88 9.62
CA SER A 190 -3.52 22.59 9.17
C SER A 190 -4.01 21.31 9.86
N PRO A 191 -4.28 21.34 11.17
CA PRO A 191 -4.64 20.18 11.97
C PRO A 191 -5.97 19.57 11.52
N TRP A 192 -6.07 18.25 11.63
CA TRP A 192 -7.31 17.51 11.40
C TRP A 192 -7.67 16.66 12.61
N THR A 193 -8.95 16.36 12.75
CA THR A 193 -9.48 15.54 13.84
C THR A 193 -9.54 14.07 13.42
N VAL A 194 -9.00 13.19 14.26
CA VAL A 194 -9.18 11.73 14.15
C VAL A 194 -10.43 11.38 14.95
N ALA A 195 -11.55 11.18 14.25
CA ALA A 195 -12.83 10.90 14.90
C ALA A 195 -12.95 9.45 15.36
N LYS A 196 -12.31 8.51 14.63
CA LYS A 196 -12.38 7.09 14.92
C LYS A 196 -11.19 6.35 14.30
N LEU A 197 -10.74 5.29 14.99
CA LEU A 197 -9.89 4.24 14.42
C LEU A 197 -10.73 2.99 14.17
N GLU A 198 -10.57 2.39 12.98
CA GLU A 198 -11.37 1.23 12.60
C GLU A 198 -10.80 -0.06 13.17
N HIS A 199 -11.66 -0.88 13.77
CA HIS A 199 -11.34 -2.27 14.14
C HIS A 199 -11.44 -3.15 12.89
N LYS A 200 -10.35 -3.83 12.52
CA LYS A 200 -10.23 -4.49 11.22
C LYS A 200 -10.07 -6.00 11.35
N LEU A 201 -10.39 -6.70 10.28
CA LEU A 201 -10.18 -8.14 10.13
C LEU A 201 -8.68 -8.49 10.16
N GLY A 202 -7.89 -7.80 9.36
CA GLY A 202 -6.43 -7.96 9.23
C GLY A 202 -5.72 -6.63 9.18
N ILE A 203 -4.41 -6.64 8.93
CA ILE A 203 -3.51 -5.48 8.97
C ILE A 203 -3.74 -4.62 10.22
N ARG A 204 -3.92 -5.29 11.36
CA ARG A 204 -4.46 -4.66 12.57
C ARG A 204 -3.52 -3.61 13.15
N GLY A 205 -2.21 -3.82 13.05
CA GLY A 205 -1.19 -2.87 13.47
C GLY A 205 -1.00 -1.64 12.56
N SER A 206 -1.76 -1.55 11.44
CA SER A 206 -1.76 -0.35 10.58
C SER A 206 -3.02 0.47 10.85
N PRO A 207 -2.96 1.63 11.53
CA PRO A 207 -4.15 2.38 11.91
C PRO A 207 -4.87 2.91 10.67
N THR A 208 -6.18 2.76 10.66
CA THR A 208 -7.07 3.23 9.60
C THR A 208 -8.10 4.17 10.24
N ALA A 209 -8.05 5.44 9.86
CA ALA A 209 -8.78 6.50 10.54
C ALA A 209 -9.98 7.01 9.74
N GLN A 210 -11.01 7.45 10.46
CA GLN A 210 -11.94 8.45 9.99
C GLN A 210 -11.39 9.83 10.36
N ILE A 211 -11.27 10.70 9.37
CA ILE A 211 -10.75 12.07 9.50
C ILE A 211 -11.87 13.06 9.32
N VAL A 212 -11.99 13.98 10.24
CA VAL A 212 -12.95 15.11 10.16
C VAL A 212 -12.17 16.41 9.97
N LEU A 213 -12.62 17.17 8.99
CA LEU A 213 -12.13 18.51 8.66
C LEU A 213 -13.26 19.50 9.00
N GLU A 214 -13.02 20.35 9.98
CA GLU A 214 -13.95 21.42 10.41
C GLU A 214 -13.22 22.75 10.35
N ASP A 215 -13.54 23.54 9.35
CA ASP A 215 -12.94 24.84 9.05
C ASP A 215 -11.40 24.79 9.01
N VAL A 216 -10.84 23.70 8.48
CA VAL A 216 -9.39 23.53 8.39
C VAL A 216 -8.81 24.48 7.35
N LYS A 217 -7.98 25.41 7.80
CA LYS A 217 -7.31 26.38 6.95
C LYS A 217 -6.08 25.78 6.30
N VAL A 218 -5.97 25.92 5.00
CA VAL A 218 -4.86 25.43 4.20
C VAL A 218 -4.35 26.56 3.31
N PRO A 219 -3.06 26.93 3.38
CA PRO A 219 -2.50 27.94 2.50
C PRO A 219 -2.71 27.57 1.02
N ALA A 220 -3.03 28.56 0.17
CA ALA A 220 -3.17 28.31 -1.27
C ALA A 220 -1.89 27.74 -1.92
N ALA A 221 -0.74 28.03 -1.33
CA ALA A 221 0.55 27.45 -1.71
C ALA A 221 0.67 25.95 -1.45
N ASN A 222 -0.24 25.35 -0.67
CA ASN A 222 -0.29 23.90 -0.40
C ASN A 222 -1.28 23.16 -1.33
N ARG A 223 -1.91 23.84 -2.31
CA ARG A 223 -2.65 23.16 -3.37
C ARG A 223 -1.67 22.53 -4.36
N LEU A 224 -1.89 21.27 -4.72
CA LEU A 224 -1.09 20.55 -5.71
C LEU A 224 -1.67 20.72 -7.12
N GLY A 225 -0.86 21.16 -8.04
CA GLY A 225 -1.27 21.40 -9.43
C GLY A 225 -2.32 22.52 -9.57
N ASP A 226 -3.01 22.53 -10.70
CA ASP A 226 -4.08 23.50 -10.97
C ASP A 226 -5.37 23.17 -10.20
N GLU A 227 -6.19 24.19 -9.96
CA GLU A 227 -7.54 24.01 -9.40
C GLU A 227 -8.37 23.14 -10.35
N GLY A 228 -9.08 22.15 -9.81
CA GLY A 228 -9.82 21.17 -10.61
C GLY A 228 -9.00 19.99 -11.14
N ALA A 229 -7.67 19.98 -10.94
CA ALA A 229 -6.80 18.86 -11.39
C ALA A 229 -6.74 17.68 -10.42
N GLY A 230 -7.32 17.77 -9.23
CA GLY A 230 -7.15 16.81 -8.14
C GLY A 230 -7.57 15.38 -8.50
N PHE A 231 -8.66 15.18 -9.22
CA PHE A 231 -9.08 13.84 -9.61
C PHE A 231 -8.11 13.18 -10.60
N LYS A 232 -7.56 13.96 -11.54
CA LYS A 232 -6.52 13.49 -12.46
C LYS A 232 -5.25 13.09 -11.71
N ILE A 233 -4.87 13.88 -10.70
CA ILE A 233 -3.74 13.58 -9.81
C ILE A 233 -4.02 12.28 -9.05
N ALA A 234 -5.21 12.13 -8.46
CA ALA A 234 -5.60 10.92 -7.74
C ALA A 234 -5.47 9.65 -8.58
N LEU A 235 -5.98 9.68 -9.83
CA LEU A 235 -5.91 8.54 -10.73
C LEU A 235 -4.46 8.20 -11.14
N ALA A 236 -3.64 9.22 -11.43
CA ALA A 236 -2.22 9.03 -11.77
C ALA A 236 -1.42 8.43 -10.60
N VAL A 237 -1.75 8.83 -9.37
CA VAL A 237 -1.17 8.27 -8.14
C VAL A 237 -1.56 6.80 -7.97
N LEU A 238 -2.85 6.47 -8.14
CA LEU A 238 -3.33 5.08 -8.02
C LEU A 238 -2.72 4.15 -9.09
N ASP A 239 -2.52 4.63 -10.32
CA ASP A 239 -1.85 3.83 -11.36
C ASP A 239 -0.39 3.52 -10.99
N ARG A 240 0.27 4.43 -10.27
CA ARG A 240 1.64 4.27 -9.78
C ARG A 240 1.74 3.38 -8.53
N SER A 241 0.74 3.42 -7.64
CA SER A 241 0.77 2.71 -6.35
C SER A 241 0.25 1.27 -6.42
N ARG A 242 -0.65 0.93 -7.35
CA ARG A 242 -1.22 -0.41 -7.50
C ARG A 242 -0.20 -1.55 -7.58
N PRO A 243 0.95 -1.43 -8.27
CA PRO A 243 2.00 -2.47 -8.23
C PRO A 243 2.50 -2.76 -6.81
N GLY A 244 2.60 -1.73 -5.94
CA GLY A 244 2.95 -1.88 -4.52
C GLY A 244 1.94 -2.73 -3.74
N ILE A 245 0.63 -2.58 -4.03
CA ILE A 245 -0.39 -3.46 -3.44
C ILE A 245 -0.29 -4.88 -3.99
N GLY A 246 0.05 -5.03 -5.27
CA GLY A 246 0.37 -6.33 -5.86
C GLY A 246 1.57 -6.99 -5.17
N ALA A 247 2.62 -6.22 -4.89
CA ALA A 247 3.81 -6.68 -4.17
C ALA A 247 3.50 -7.07 -2.71
N GLN A 248 2.66 -6.30 -2.02
CA GLN A 248 2.20 -6.66 -0.68
C GLN A 248 1.43 -7.99 -0.68
N ALA A 249 0.48 -8.15 -1.61
CA ALA A 249 -0.28 -9.39 -1.76
C ALA A 249 0.64 -10.59 -2.06
N LEU A 250 1.63 -10.38 -2.94
CA LEU A 250 2.65 -11.37 -3.28
C LEU A 250 3.48 -11.78 -2.05
N GLY A 251 3.99 -10.81 -1.29
CA GLY A 251 4.77 -11.06 -0.08
C GLY A 251 3.97 -11.83 0.98
N ILE A 252 2.70 -11.45 1.23
CA ILE A 252 1.83 -12.17 2.17
C ILE A 252 1.65 -13.63 1.73
N ALA A 253 1.38 -13.87 0.44
CA ALA A 253 1.21 -15.22 -0.09
C ALA A 253 2.49 -16.05 0.02
N GLU A 254 3.63 -15.47 -0.30
CA GLU A 254 4.93 -16.14 -0.22
C GLU A 254 5.30 -16.47 1.23
N GLY A 255 5.11 -15.54 2.17
CA GLY A 255 5.35 -15.81 3.59
C GLY A 255 4.47 -16.94 4.15
N ALA A 256 3.20 -16.98 3.76
CA ALA A 256 2.30 -18.07 4.14
C ALA A 256 2.73 -19.42 3.52
N PHE A 257 3.15 -19.40 2.24
CA PHE A 257 3.61 -20.58 1.54
C PHE A 257 4.91 -21.13 2.11
N ASP A 258 5.89 -20.28 2.39
CA ASP A 258 7.17 -20.69 2.99
C ASP A 258 6.95 -21.39 4.34
N TYR A 259 6.06 -20.83 5.17
CA TYR A 259 5.68 -21.44 6.44
C TYR A 259 5.00 -22.80 6.24
N ALA A 260 3.99 -22.88 5.38
CA ALA A 260 3.25 -24.09 5.09
C ALA A 260 4.14 -25.18 4.47
N LEU A 261 5.06 -24.80 3.56
CA LEU A 261 6.02 -25.72 2.93
C LEU A 261 6.95 -26.39 3.94
N ASN A 262 7.42 -25.64 4.95
CA ASN A 262 8.24 -26.21 6.02
C ASN A 262 7.40 -27.11 6.92
N TYR A 263 6.19 -26.68 7.30
CA TYR A 263 5.28 -27.45 8.13
C TYR A 263 4.94 -28.81 7.53
N VAL A 264 4.60 -28.90 6.24
CA VAL A 264 4.22 -30.18 5.61
C VAL A 264 5.36 -31.17 5.51
N LYS A 265 6.65 -30.71 5.49
CA LYS A 265 7.84 -31.56 5.52
C LYS A 265 8.06 -32.18 6.89
N GLU A 266 7.68 -31.50 7.97
CA GLU A 266 7.91 -31.91 9.34
C GLU A 266 6.70 -32.65 9.95
N ARG A 267 5.49 -32.31 9.52
CA ARG A 267 4.25 -32.91 10.03
C ARG A 267 4.06 -34.32 9.52
N HIS A 268 3.92 -35.28 10.44
CA HIS A 268 3.67 -36.69 10.12
C HIS A 268 2.24 -37.10 10.44
N GLN A 269 1.59 -37.79 9.50
CA GLN A 269 0.32 -38.48 9.67
C GLN A 269 0.34 -39.76 8.83
N PHE A 270 -0.42 -40.78 9.24
CA PHE A 270 -0.44 -42.10 8.59
C PHE A 270 0.96 -42.73 8.43
N GLY A 271 1.85 -42.47 9.41
CA GLY A 271 3.19 -43.02 9.45
C GLY A 271 4.25 -42.35 8.56
N GLN A 272 3.93 -41.24 7.90
CA GLN A 272 4.85 -40.51 7.00
C GLN A 272 4.64 -39.02 7.02
N ALA A 273 5.61 -38.24 6.52
CA ALA A 273 5.46 -36.80 6.35
C ALA A 273 4.32 -36.49 5.37
N ILE A 274 3.47 -35.51 5.71
CA ILE A 274 2.31 -35.20 4.85
C ILE A 274 2.72 -34.67 3.47
N ALA A 275 3.92 -34.14 3.32
CA ALA A 275 4.52 -33.75 2.04
C ALA A 275 4.65 -34.90 1.03
N THR A 276 4.56 -36.16 1.46
CA THR A 276 4.64 -37.34 0.59
C THR A 276 3.32 -37.65 -0.09
N PHE A 277 2.20 -37.09 0.35
CA PHE A 277 0.89 -37.34 -0.26
C PHE A 277 0.75 -36.52 -1.56
N GLN A 278 0.35 -37.16 -2.67
CA GLN A 278 0.21 -36.50 -3.97
C GLN A 278 -0.76 -35.31 -3.92
N GLY A 279 -1.85 -35.38 -3.16
CA GLY A 279 -2.78 -34.26 -3.02
C GLY A 279 -2.12 -33.01 -2.44
N ILE A 280 -1.21 -33.17 -1.47
CA ILE A 280 -0.40 -32.07 -0.92
C ILE A 280 0.61 -31.56 -1.94
N GLN A 281 1.29 -32.47 -2.66
CA GLN A 281 2.27 -32.10 -3.70
C GLN A 281 1.62 -31.28 -4.83
N PHE A 282 0.41 -31.64 -5.24
CA PHE A 282 -0.34 -30.88 -6.26
C PHE A 282 -0.68 -29.47 -5.78
N MET A 283 -1.15 -29.34 -4.53
CA MET A 283 -1.41 -28.01 -3.93
C MET A 283 -0.15 -27.15 -3.90
N LEU A 284 0.99 -27.71 -3.45
CA LEU A 284 2.26 -26.99 -3.40
C LEU A 284 2.72 -26.52 -4.80
N ALA A 285 2.57 -27.38 -5.82
CA ALA A 285 2.94 -27.04 -7.20
C ALA A 285 2.05 -25.94 -7.77
N ASP A 286 0.74 -26.00 -7.53
CA ASP A 286 -0.21 -24.98 -7.96
C ASP A 286 0.05 -23.63 -7.28
N ILE A 287 0.30 -23.64 -5.97
CA ILE A 287 0.63 -22.44 -5.21
C ILE A 287 1.92 -21.79 -5.74
N ALA A 288 3.00 -22.56 -5.88
CA ALA A 288 4.28 -22.06 -6.38
C ALA A 288 4.14 -21.44 -7.77
N THR A 289 3.38 -22.09 -8.67
CA THR A 289 3.13 -21.59 -10.03
C THR A 289 2.35 -20.27 -10.02
N GLN A 290 1.35 -20.12 -9.14
CA GLN A 290 0.55 -18.90 -9.05
C GLN A 290 1.34 -17.75 -8.45
N ILE A 291 2.18 -17.98 -7.43
CA ILE A 291 3.09 -16.99 -6.85
C ILE A 291 4.02 -16.45 -7.92
N GLU A 292 4.65 -17.34 -8.70
CA GLU A 292 5.58 -16.94 -9.75
C GLU A 292 4.90 -16.13 -10.87
N ALA A 293 3.71 -16.54 -11.29
CA ALA A 293 2.90 -15.77 -12.26
C ALA A 293 2.56 -14.37 -11.72
N ALA A 294 2.20 -14.26 -10.44
CA ALA A 294 1.91 -12.97 -9.80
C ALA A 294 3.16 -12.08 -9.74
N ARG A 295 4.31 -12.64 -9.38
CA ARG A 295 5.61 -11.95 -9.34
C ARG A 295 5.91 -11.27 -10.67
N HIS A 296 5.83 -12.01 -11.76
CA HIS A 296 6.07 -11.47 -13.11
C HIS A 296 5.10 -10.34 -13.48
N LEU A 297 3.82 -10.44 -13.12
CA LEU A 297 2.87 -9.37 -13.36
C LEU A 297 3.16 -8.12 -12.54
N VAL A 298 3.49 -8.28 -11.26
CA VAL A 298 3.80 -7.17 -10.34
C VAL A 298 5.03 -6.41 -10.81
N TYR A 299 6.15 -7.10 -11.06
CA TYR A 299 7.40 -6.44 -11.47
C TYR A 299 7.32 -5.88 -12.89
N ARG A 300 6.58 -6.52 -13.81
CA ARG A 300 6.26 -5.92 -15.09
C ARG A 300 5.50 -4.61 -14.92
N ALA A 301 4.53 -4.55 -14.01
CA ALA A 301 3.80 -3.31 -13.74
C ALA A 301 4.70 -2.23 -13.14
N ALA A 302 5.57 -2.58 -12.19
CA ALA A 302 6.55 -1.67 -11.60
C ALA A 302 7.51 -1.09 -12.66
N THR A 303 8.05 -1.91 -13.55
CA THR A 303 8.87 -1.47 -14.68
C THR A 303 8.12 -0.52 -15.61
N LYS A 304 6.80 -0.74 -15.84
CA LYS A 304 5.96 0.16 -16.64
C LYS A 304 5.72 1.50 -15.96
N VAL A 305 5.67 1.56 -14.63
CA VAL A 305 5.63 2.82 -13.89
C VAL A 305 6.91 3.62 -14.13
N ASP A 306 8.06 2.99 -13.97
CA ASP A 306 9.37 3.65 -14.12
C ASP A 306 9.59 4.14 -15.57
N ALA A 307 9.14 3.35 -16.54
CA ALA A 307 9.18 3.71 -17.97
C ALA A 307 8.10 4.72 -18.41
N LYS A 308 7.18 5.12 -17.52
CA LYS A 308 6.01 5.97 -17.85
C LYS A 308 5.25 5.46 -19.07
N ALA A 309 5.06 4.14 -19.15
CA ALA A 309 4.53 3.47 -20.32
C ALA A 309 3.04 3.81 -20.57
N ALA A 310 2.66 3.94 -21.84
CA ALA A 310 1.30 4.31 -22.24
C ALA A 310 0.22 3.31 -21.81
N ASP A 311 0.56 2.03 -21.62
CA ASP A 311 -0.34 0.96 -21.17
C ASP A 311 -0.32 0.73 -19.65
N LEU A 312 0.31 1.64 -18.87
CA LEU A 312 0.50 1.52 -17.42
C LEU A 312 -0.81 1.23 -16.68
N THR A 313 -1.84 2.04 -16.88
CA THR A 313 -3.13 1.92 -16.18
C THR A 313 -3.70 0.50 -16.26
N LYS A 314 -3.66 -0.10 -17.47
CA LYS A 314 -4.13 -1.48 -17.68
C LYS A 314 -3.25 -2.50 -16.97
N VAL A 315 -1.93 -2.39 -17.12
CA VAL A 315 -0.98 -3.39 -16.59
C VAL A 315 -0.93 -3.33 -15.05
N ALA A 316 -0.97 -2.14 -14.45
CA ALA A 316 -1.05 -1.96 -13.01
C ALA A 316 -2.33 -2.56 -12.41
N ALA A 317 -3.48 -2.35 -13.09
CA ALA A 317 -4.74 -2.96 -12.68
C ALA A 317 -4.73 -4.49 -12.78
N MET A 318 -4.11 -5.06 -13.85
CA MET A 318 -3.95 -6.51 -14.00
C MET A 318 -3.07 -7.10 -12.90
N ALA A 319 -1.95 -6.46 -12.57
CA ALA A 319 -1.03 -6.91 -11.53
C ALA A 319 -1.71 -6.96 -10.15
N LYS A 320 -2.38 -5.86 -9.77
CA LYS A 320 -3.10 -5.77 -8.50
C LYS A 320 -4.23 -6.78 -8.41
N LEU A 321 -5.03 -6.92 -9.46
CA LEU A 321 -6.14 -7.87 -9.53
C LEU A 321 -5.66 -9.30 -9.35
N PHE A 322 -4.67 -9.71 -10.15
CA PHE A 322 -4.18 -11.10 -10.13
C PHE A 322 -3.49 -11.44 -8.81
N ALA A 323 -2.56 -10.59 -8.35
CA ALA A 323 -1.80 -10.84 -7.13
C ALA A 323 -2.70 -10.92 -5.88
N SER A 324 -3.70 -10.04 -5.76
CA SER A 324 -4.60 -10.05 -4.62
C SER A 324 -5.61 -11.21 -4.63
N ASP A 325 -6.11 -11.63 -5.80
CA ASP A 325 -6.97 -12.83 -5.92
C ASP A 325 -6.14 -14.09 -5.65
N MET A 326 -4.89 -14.15 -6.13
CA MET A 326 -3.93 -15.22 -5.85
C MET A 326 -3.61 -15.30 -4.35
N ALA A 327 -3.27 -14.19 -3.71
CA ALA A 327 -2.90 -14.16 -2.29
C ALA A 327 -4.03 -14.70 -1.40
N MET A 328 -5.27 -14.33 -1.68
CA MET A 328 -6.43 -14.83 -0.93
C MET A 328 -6.61 -16.34 -1.07
N ARG A 329 -6.36 -16.90 -2.25
CA ARG A 329 -6.41 -18.34 -2.50
C ARG A 329 -5.27 -19.05 -1.80
N VAL A 330 -4.04 -18.61 -2.02
CA VAL A 330 -2.83 -19.22 -1.47
C VAL A 330 -2.85 -19.22 0.06
N THR A 331 -3.19 -18.11 0.71
CA THR A 331 -3.25 -18.05 2.16
C THR A 331 -4.34 -18.94 2.75
N THR A 332 -5.48 -19.10 2.07
CA THR A 332 -6.55 -20.04 2.43
C THR A 332 -6.06 -21.49 2.32
N ASP A 333 -5.36 -21.83 1.25
CA ASP A 333 -4.79 -23.15 1.04
C ASP A 333 -3.68 -23.45 2.06
N CYS A 334 -2.89 -22.46 2.46
CA CYS A 334 -1.89 -22.61 3.53
C CYS A 334 -2.53 -22.90 4.88
N VAL A 335 -3.64 -22.25 5.24
CA VAL A 335 -4.43 -22.60 6.41
C VAL A 335 -4.90 -24.06 6.32
N GLN A 336 -5.40 -24.49 5.16
CA GLN A 336 -5.86 -25.88 4.93
C GLN A 336 -4.71 -26.88 5.06
N LEU A 337 -3.50 -26.57 4.55
CA LEU A 337 -2.31 -27.43 4.65
C LEU A 337 -1.88 -27.69 6.10
N LEU A 338 -2.08 -26.74 6.99
CA LEU A 338 -1.81 -26.89 8.42
C LEU A 338 -2.95 -27.60 9.18
N GLY A 339 -4.13 -27.74 8.58
CA GLY A 339 -5.31 -28.31 9.21
C GLY A 339 -5.74 -27.52 10.45
N GLY A 340 -6.06 -28.18 11.57
CA GLY A 340 -6.49 -27.51 12.82
C GLY A 340 -5.47 -26.49 13.35
N TYR A 341 -4.18 -26.74 13.15
CA TYR A 341 -3.12 -25.81 13.56
C TYR A 341 -3.11 -24.52 12.69
N GLY A 342 -3.56 -24.57 11.45
CA GLY A 342 -3.70 -23.36 10.62
C GLY A 342 -4.86 -22.45 11.05
N TYR A 343 -5.76 -22.93 11.90
CA TYR A 343 -6.96 -22.20 12.35
C TYR A 343 -6.80 -21.50 13.70
N ILE A 344 -5.68 -21.69 14.37
CA ILE A 344 -5.38 -21.09 15.68
C ILE A 344 -4.30 -20.03 15.58
N SER A 345 -4.37 -19.02 16.43
CA SER A 345 -3.51 -17.82 16.37
C SER A 345 -2.05 -18.05 16.78
N ASP A 346 -1.71 -19.26 17.27
CA ASP A 346 -0.32 -19.63 17.56
C ASP A 346 0.51 -19.83 16.28
N TYR A 347 -0.15 -19.95 15.11
CA TYR A 347 0.46 -20.13 13.81
C TYR A 347 0.16 -18.94 12.89
N PRO A 348 1.15 -18.48 12.07
CA PRO A 348 1.02 -17.20 11.37
C PRO A 348 0.06 -17.22 10.17
N VAL A 349 -0.30 -18.39 9.63
CA VAL A 349 -1.03 -18.49 8.36
C VAL A 349 -2.46 -17.93 8.45
N GLU A 350 -3.13 -18.04 9.60
CA GLU A 350 -4.47 -17.47 9.80
C GLU A 350 -4.43 -15.94 9.75
N ARG A 351 -3.41 -15.31 10.36
CA ARG A 351 -3.18 -13.87 10.29
C ARG A 351 -2.95 -13.44 8.85
N MET A 352 -2.08 -14.15 8.13
CA MET A 352 -1.76 -13.86 6.73
C MET A 352 -2.99 -13.97 5.83
N MET A 353 -3.90 -14.91 6.10
CA MET A 353 -5.17 -15.03 5.39
C MET A 353 -6.08 -13.82 5.68
N ARG A 354 -6.17 -13.36 6.93
CA ARG A 354 -6.94 -12.16 7.30
C ARG A 354 -6.35 -10.91 6.65
N ASP A 355 -5.04 -10.80 6.64
CA ASP A 355 -4.30 -9.67 6.05
C ASP A 355 -4.44 -9.62 4.53
N ALA A 356 -4.38 -10.77 3.85
CA ALA A 356 -4.52 -10.85 2.40
C ALA A 356 -5.83 -10.26 1.88
N LYS A 357 -6.92 -10.37 2.66
CA LYS A 357 -8.26 -9.95 2.22
C LYS A 357 -8.34 -8.48 1.83
N ILE A 358 -7.65 -7.59 2.53
CA ILE A 358 -7.71 -6.15 2.25
C ILE A 358 -7.14 -5.80 0.87
N THR A 359 -6.17 -6.58 0.38
CA THR A 359 -5.53 -6.34 -0.92
C THR A 359 -6.50 -6.45 -2.11
N GLN A 360 -7.63 -7.16 -1.94
CA GLN A 360 -8.72 -7.21 -2.91
C GLN A 360 -9.63 -5.97 -2.87
N ILE A 361 -9.55 -5.15 -1.82
CA ILE A 361 -10.53 -4.09 -1.51
C ILE A 361 -9.94 -2.70 -1.74
N TYR A 362 -8.85 -2.35 -1.06
CA TYR A 362 -8.32 -0.98 -1.12
C TYR A 362 -7.56 -0.68 -2.42
N GLU A 363 -7.26 0.61 -2.64
CA GLU A 363 -6.72 1.17 -3.91
C GLU A 363 -7.53 0.77 -5.15
N GLY A 364 -8.84 0.71 -4.96
CA GLY A 364 -9.82 0.25 -5.93
C GLY A 364 -10.07 -1.25 -5.82
N THR A 365 -11.33 -1.61 -5.53
CA THR A 365 -11.73 -3.04 -5.42
C THR A 365 -11.36 -3.82 -6.67
N ASN A 366 -11.26 -5.14 -6.56
CA ASN A 366 -10.97 -6.00 -7.71
C ASN A 366 -12.06 -5.91 -8.80
N GLN A 367 -13.29 -5.52 -8.45
CA GLN A 367 -14.34 -5.16 -9.41
C GLN A 367 -13.95 -3.89 -10.20
N ILE A 368 -13.44 -2.86 -9.52
CA ILE A 368 -12.94 -1.63 -10.17
C ILE A 368 -11.74 -1.93 -11.05
N GLN A 369 -10.81 -2.81 -10.64
CA GLN A 369 -9.69 -3.21 -11.50
C GLN A 369 -10.21 -3.84 -12.80
N ARG A 370 -11.23 -4.70 -12.74
CA ARG A 370 -11.87 -5.28 -13.93
C ARG A 370 -12.49 -4.23 -14.85
N VAL A 371 -13.14 -3.21 -14.26
CA VAL A 371 -13.68 -2.07 -15.04
C VAL A 371 -12.55 -1.28 -15.72
N VAL A 372 -11.45 -1.01 -15.02
CA VAL A 372 -10.28 -0.31 -15.58
C VAL A 372 -9.67 -1.08 -16.75
N ILE A 373 -9.46 -2.39 -16.58
CA ILE A 373 -8.93 -3.27 -17.62
C ILE A 373 -9.86 -3.29 -18.83
N ALA A 374 -11.15 -3.53 -18.61
CA ALA A 374 -12.14 -3.62 -19.70
C ALA A 374 -12.21 -2.30 -20.50
N ARG A 375 -12.24 -1.15 -19.81
CA ARG A 375 -12.23 0.17 -20.48
C ARG A 375 -10.97 0.39 -21.32
N ALA A 376 -9.82 -0.12 -20.87
CA ALA A 376 -8.57 0.01 -21.63
C ALA A 376 -8.51 -0.93 -22.86
N LEU A 377 -9.26 -2.05 -22.83
CA LEU A 377 -9.35 -3.00 -23.95
C LEU A 377 -10.37 -2.57 -25.02
N LEU A 378 -11.38 -1.80 -24.62
CA LEU A 378 -12.49 -1.35 -25.50
C LEU A 378 -12.26 0.02 -26.14
N ARG A 379 -11.15 0.69 -25.82
CA ARG A 379 -10.69 1.94 -26.47
C ARG A 379 -9.84 1.63 -27.71
#